data_8bc80760cf2f3fb00c71b8ed9bde37dc
#
_entry.id   8bc80760cf2f3fb00c71b8ed9bde37dc
#
_cell.length_a   1.000
_cell.length_b   1.000
_cell.length_c   1.000
_cell.angle_alpha   90.00
_cell.angle_beta   90.00
_cell.angle_gamma   90.00
#
_symmetry.space_group_name_H-M   'P 1'
#
loop_
_entity.id
_entity.type
_entity.pdbx_description
1 polymer ?
#
loop_
_entity_poly.entity_id
_entity_poly.type
_entity_poly.pdbx_seq_one_letter_code
_entity_poly.pdbx_strand_id
1 'polypeptide(L)'
;MTIHSEKKIINHKPEDLFDLVADVRRYPEFLPWCLASRIRSETEKEIIAELIIGFQIFKEQFTSKVIIDKDTLIIDTSYADGPFKYLQNHWKFLPHINGCEIDFYVDFEFKNRLLQTVMESLFTEAVRRMVKAFENRADALYQNLNQTN
;
A
#
# COMPACT_ATOMS: atom_id res chain seq x y z
N MET A 1 11.88 -9.97 11.65
CA MET A 1 10.74 -10.32 10.80
C MET A 1 9.50 -9.58 11.29
N THR A 2 8.87 -8.81 10.41
CA THR A 2 7.70 -8.01 10.76
C THR A 2 6.58 -8.33 9.80
N ILE A 3 5.50 -8.90 10.33
CA ILE A 3 4.36 -9.36 9.54
C ILE A 3 3.10 -8.69 10.06
N HIS A 4 2.28 -8.19 9.14
CA HIS A 4 0.95 -7.68 9.45
C HIS A 4 -0.05 -8.22 8.44
N SER A 5 -1.18 -8.70 8.94
CA SER A 5 -2.27 -9.20 8.13
C SER A 5 -3.57 -8.61 8.64
N GLU A 6 -4.39 -8.09 7.74
CA GLU A 6 -5.63 -7.40 8.13
C GLU A 6 -6.69 -7.60 7.06
N LYS A 7 -7.92 -7.79 7.51
CA LYS A 7 -9.09 -7.76 6.65
C LYS A 7 -9.99 -6.63 7.10
N LYS A 8 -10.43 -5.82 6.15
CA LYS A 8 -11.26 -4.66 6.45
C LYS A 8 -12.34 -4.49 5.39
N ILE A 9 -13.55 -4.16 5.83
CA ILE A 9 -14.66 -3.88 4.92
C ILE A 9 -14.78 -2.38 4.77
N ILE A 10 -14.74 -1.92 3.51
CA ILE A 10 -14.83 -0.50 3.16
C ILE A 10 -15.98 -0.32 2.16
N ASN A 11 -16.74 0.74 2.35
CA ASN A 11 -17.95 1.02 1.59
C ASN A 11 -17.66 1.70 0.26
N HIS A 12 -16.90 1.00 -0.59
CA HIS A 12 -16.56 1.41 -1.95
C HIS A 12 -16.49 0.17 -2.83
N LYS A 13 -16.55 0.36 -4.16
CA LYS A 13 -16.45 -0.76 -5.09
C LYS A 13 -15.04 -1.35 -5.09
N PRO A 14 -14.91 -2.69 -5.19
CA PRO A 14 -13.59 -3.32 -5.24
C PRO A 14 -12.70 -2.76 -6.36
N GLU A 15 -13.28 -2.49 -7.53
CA GLU A 15 -12.54 -1.95 -8.68
C GLU A 15 -11.98 -0.56 -8.39
N ASP A 16 -12.74 0.28 -7.68
CA ASP A 16 -12.30 1.63 -7.33
C ASP A 16 -11.13 1.58 -6.34
N LEU A 17 -11.23 0.72 -5.34
CA LEU A 17 -10.15 0.55 -4.35
C LEU A 17 -8.91 -0.08 -4.98
N PHE A 18 -9.10 -1.03 -5.88
CA PHE A 18 -8.00 -1.61 -6.64
C PHE A 18 -7.27 -0.54 -7.45
N ASP A 19 -8.00 0.28 -8.19
CA ASP A 19 -7.40 1.35 -8.99
C ASP A 19 -6.64 2.35 -8.14
N LEU A 20 -7.17 2.68 -6.96
CA LEU A 20 -6.53 3.59 -6.02
C LEU A 20 -5.19 3.04 -5.54
N VAL A 21 -5.16 1.78 -5.12
CA VAL A 21 -3.93 1.15 -4.61
C VAL A 21 -2.93 0.90 -5.74
N ALA A 22 -3.40 0.62 -6.95
CA ALA A 22 -2.54 0.42 -8.11
C ALA A 22 -1.90 1.72 -8.60
N ASP A 23 -2.45 2.87 -8.26
CA ASP A 23 -1.96 4.17 -8.72
C ASP A 23 -0.83 4.69 -7.83
N VAL A 24 0.30 4.00 -7.89
CA VAL A 24 1.47 4.26 -7.04
C VAL A 24 2.04 5.66 -7.26
N ARG A 25 1.90 6.20 -8.46
CA ARG A 25 2.39 7.54 -8.82
C ARG A 25 1.83 8.61 -7.90
N ARG A 26 0.60 8.43 -7.41
CA ARG A 26 -0.11 9.43 -6.62
C ARG A 26 0.03 9.25 -5.11
N TYR A 27 0.76 8.25 -4.66
CA TYR A 27 0.95 8.00 -3.23
C TYR A 27 1.45 9.23 -2.45
N PRO A 28 2.39 10.05 -2.97
CA PRO A 28 2.82 11.24 -2.21
C PRO A 28 1.72 12.26 -1.94
N GLU A 29 0.61 12.21 -2.69
CA GLU A 29 -0.50 13.15 -2.52
C GLU A 29 -1.29 12.90 -1.24
N PHE A 30 -1.25 11.68 -0.69
CA PHE A 30 -2.11 11.35 0.45
C PHE A 30 -1.48 10.45 1.51
N LEU A 31 -0.46 9.68 1.19
CA LEU A 31 0.20 8.83 2.19
C LEU A 31 1.16 9.67 3.03
N PRO A 32 0.99 9.70 4.38
CA PRO A 32 1.70 10.65 5.22
C PRO A 32 3.22 10.47 5.26
N TRP A 33 3.72 9.26 4.97
CA TRP A 33 5.15 8.99 4.99
C TRP A 33 5.74 8.67 3.62
N CYS A 34 4.96 8.80 2.55
CA CYS A 34 5.48 8.68 1.19
C CYS A 34 5.81 10.07 0.67
N LEU A 35 7.09 10.39 0.58
CA LEU A 35 7.57 11.73 0.21
C LEU A 35 7.63 11.92 -1.29
N ALA A 36 7.93 10.86 -2.04
CA ALA A 36 8.04 10.92 -3.50
C ALA A 36 7.81 9.55 -4.10
N SER A 37 7.31 9.51 -5.34
CA SER A 37 7.12 8.31 -6.11
C SER A 37 7.53 8.59 -7.55
N ARG A 38 8.38 7.73 -8.11
CA ARG A 38 8.84 7.83 -9.48
C ARG A 38 8.63 6.51 -10.18
N ILE A 39 7.91 6.53 -11.30
CA ILE A 39 7.67 5.33 -12.10
C ILE A 39 8.83 5.16 -13.09
N ARG A 40 9.56 4.06 -12.98
CA ARG A 40 10.65 3.73 -13.90
C ARG A 40 10.16 3.04 -15.17
N SER A 41 9.20 2.13 -15.00
CA SER A 41 8.58 1.44 -16.13
C SER A 41 7.19 1.00 -15.74
N GLU A 42 6.32 0.91 -16.73
CA GLU A 42 4.92 0.58 -16.51
C GLU A 42 4.37 -0.19 -17.70
N THR A 43 3.75 -1.34 -17.40
CA THR A 43 2.94 -2.10 -18.35
C THR A 43 1.56 -2.30 -17.72
N GLU A 44 0.66 -2.95 -18.43
CA GLU A 44 -0.66 -3.26 -17.87
C GLU A 44 -0.60 -4.17 -16.63
N LYS A 45 0.46 -4.96 -16.51
CA LYS A 45 0.59 -5.98 -15.46
C LYS A 45 1.69 -5.71 -14.45
N GLU A 46 2.57 -4.74 -14.72
CA GLU A 46 3.73 -4.52 -13.86
C GLU A 46 4.12 -3.05 -13.83
N ILE A 47 4.43 -2.59 -12.61
CA ILE A 47 4.99 -1.26 -12.40
C ILE A 47 6.30 -1.41 -11.64
N ILE A 48 7.36 -0.77 -12.13
CA ILE A 48 8.61 -0.63 -11.37
C ILE A 48 8.64 0.81 -10.88
N ALA A 49 8.61 0.99 -9.56
CA ALA A 49 8.52 2.30 -8.92
C ALA A 49 9.62 2.51 -7.90
N GLU A 50 10.18 3.71 -7.88
CA GLU A 50 11.06 4.17 -6.81
C GLU A 50 10.23 4.98 -5.83
N LEU A 51 10.29 4.64 -4.55
CA LEU A 51 9.60 5.36 -3.50
C LEU A 51 10.62 5.94 -2.52
N ILE A 52 10.38 7.17 -2.10
CA ILE A 52 11.10 7.77 -0.98
C ILE A 52 10.14 7.84 0.17
N ILE A 53 10.48 7.15 1.26
CA ILE A 53 9.67 7.12 2.46
C ILE A 53 10.39 7.86 3.59
N GLY A 54 9.64 8.59 4.39
CA GLY A 54 10.15 9.28 5.56
C GLY A 54 9.22 9.05 6.74
N PHE A 55 9.80 8.60 7.84
CA PHE A 55 9.05 8.36 9.08
C PHE A 55 9.92 8.78 10.25
N GLN A 56 9.50 9.81 10.96
CA GLN A 56 10.28 10.44 12.03
C GLN A 56 11.65 10.87 11.51
N ILE A 57 12.74 10.33 12.05
CA ILE A 57 14.10 10.67 11.62
C ILE A 57 14.60 9.81 10.45
N PHE A 58 13.84 8.81 10.05
CA PHE A 58 14.24 7.89 8.99
C PHE A 58 13.77 8.38 7.64
N LYS A 59 14.66 8.34 6.65
CA LYS A 59 14.36 8.66 5.26
C LYS A 59 15.09 7.64 4.40
N GLU A 60 14.34 6.85 3.63
CA GLU A 60 14.89 5.76 2.84
C GLU A 60 14.29 5.76 1.44
N GLN A 61 15.10 5.37 0.46
CA GLN A 61 14.65 5.17 -0.91
C GLN A 61 14.70 3.69 -1.25
N PHE A 62 13.67 3.19 -1.91
CA PHE A 62 13.68 1.81 -2.38
C PHE A 62 12.93 1.68 -3.70
N THR A 63 13.29 0.63 -4.45
CA THR A 63 12.63 0.27 -5.70
C THR A 63 11.73 -0.93 -5.44
N SER A 64 10.50 -0.84 -5.87
CA SER A 64 9.51 -1.90 -5.73
C SER A 64 9.04 -2.37 -7.09
N LYS A 65 8.70 -3.65 -7.15
CA LYS A 65 8.08 -4.28 -8.31
C LYS A 65 6.64 -4.58 -7.95
N VAL A 66 5.71 -3.96 -8.64
CA VAL A 66 4.27 -4.07 -8.37
C VAL A 66 3.65 -4.87 -9.51
N ILE A 67 3.11 -6.04 -9.19
CA ILE A 67 2.39 -6.89 -10.15
C ILE A 67 0.90 -6.66 -9.97
N ILE A 68 0.24 -6.28 -11.05
CA ILE A 68 -1.17 -5.89 -11.07
C ILE A 68 -1.96 -6.92 -11.86
N ASP A 69 -2.94 -7.55 -11.23
CA ASP A 69 -3.86 -8.47 -11.90
C ASP A 69 -5.28 -7.91 -11.81
N LYS A 70 -5.71 -7.26 -12.87
CA LYS A 70 -6.99 -6.59 -12.94
C LYS A 70 -8.17 -7.55 -12.98
N ASP A 71 -7.95 -8.76 -13.48
CA ASP A 71 -9.02 -9.77 -13.58
C ASP A 71 -9.40 -10.34 -12.22
N THR A 72 -8.42 -10.53 -11.34
CA THR A 72 -8.64 -11.07 -10.01
C THR A 72 -8.65 -9.99 -8.92
N LEU A 73 -8.33 -8.74 -9.27
CA LEU A 73 -8.20 -7.61 -8.34
C LEU A 73 -7.18 -7.90 -7.25
N ILE A 74 -5.99 -8.33 -7.67
CA ILE A 74 -4.87 -8.63 -6.78
C ILE A 74 -3.68 -7.74 -7.15
N ILE A 75 -3.02 -7.19 -6.14
CA ILE A 75 -1.80 -6.41 -6.30
C ILE A 75 -0.74 -7.03 -5.40
N ASP A 76 0.38 -7.44 -5.99
CA ASP A 76 1.52 -7.99 -5.27
C ASP A 76 2.74 -7.10 -5.46
N THR A 77 3.30 -6.62 -4.35
CA THR A 77 4.49 -5.78 -4.36
C THR A 77 5.64 -6.52 -3.71
N SER A 78 6.77 -6.54 -4.40
CA SER A 78 8.00 -7.09 -3.91
C SER A 78 9.12 -6.06 -3.99
N TYR A 79 10.19 -6.33 -3.27
CA TYR A 79 11.34 -5.47 -3.16
C TYR A 79 12.34 -5.80 -4.27
N ALA A 80 12.83 -4.76 -4.94
CA ALA A 80 13.86 -4.92 -5.96
C ALA A 80 15.21 -4.37 -5.50
N ASP A 81 15.23 -3.21 -4.80
CA ASP A 81 16.47 -2.59 -4.33
C ASP A 81 16.19 -1.57 -3.23
N GLY A 82 17.06 -1.49 -2.21
CA GLY A 82 16.95 -0.52 -1.12
C GLY A 82 17.38 -1.07 0.24
N PRO A 83 16.76 -0.59 1.34
CA PRO A 83 17.21 -0.89 2.71
C PRO A 83 16.70 -2.21 3.29
N PHE A 84 15.90 -2.94 2.55
CA PHE A 84 15.28 -4.17 3.05
C PHE A 84 16.13 -5.40 2.75
N LYS A 85 16.06 -6.42 3.61
CA LYS A 85 16.49 -7.78 3.26
C LYS A 85 15.46 -8.39 2.33
N TYR A 86 14.18 -8.17 2.63
CA TYR A 86 13.06 -8.56 1.79
C TYR A 86 11.86 -7.69 2.12
N LEU A 87 10.93 -7.61 1.18
CA LEU A 87 9.64 -6.98 1.36
C LEU A 87 8.64 -7.69 0.46
N GLN A 88 7.52 -8.11 1.04
CA GLN A 88 6.40 -8.67 0.31
C GLN A 88 5.13 -8.03 0.81
N ASN A 89 4.30 -7.57 -0.11
CA ASN A 89 3.03 -6.93 0.22
C ASN A 89 1.98 -7.45 -0.75
N HIS A 90 0.84 -7.83 -0.21
CA HIS A 90 -0.23 -8.44 -1.00
C HIS A 90 -1.54 -7.76 -0.67
N TRP A 91 -2.26 -7.36 -1.71
CA TRP A 91 -3.59 -6.79 -1.61
C TRP A 91 -4.56 -7.60 -2.44
N LYS A 92 -5.71 -7.93 -1.86
CA LYS A 92 -6.80 -8.56 -2.59
C LYS A 92 -8.09 -7.82 -2.27
N PHE A 93 -8.87 -7.54 -3.31
CA PHE A 93 -10.10 -6.75 -3.20
C PHE A 93 -11.27 -7.65 -3.56
N LEU A 94 -12.09 -7.98 -2.56
CA LEU A 94 -13.19 -8.94 -2.71
C LEU A 94 -14.53 -8.22 -2.64
N PRO A 95 -15.50 -8.59 -3.51
CA PRO A 95 -16.85 -8.05 -3.39
C PRO A 95 -17.46 -8.40 -2.05
N HIS A 96 -18.16 -7.45 -1.46
CA HIS A 96 -18.86 -7.63 -0.19
C HIS A 96 -20.22 -6.93 -0.28
N ILE A 97 -21.20 -7.42 0.47
CA ILE A 97 -22.53 -6.81 0.47
C ILE A 97 -22.49 -5.32 0.87
N ASN A 98 -21.51 -4.93 1.69
CA ASN A 98 -21.33 -3.54 2.12
C ASN A 98 -20.22 -2.81 1.35
N GLY A 99 -19.81 -3.33 0.18
CA GLY A 99 -18.81 -2.70 -0.67
C GLY A 99 -17.67 -3.62 -1.05
N CYS A 100 -16.59 -3.60 -0.30
CA CYS A 100 -15.38 -4.37 -0.58
C CYS A 100 -14.74 -4.86 0.70
N GLU A 101 -14.34 -6.14 0.72
CA GLU A 101 -13.44 -6.64 1.76
C GLU A 101 -12.02 -6.55 1.24
N ILE A 102 -11.19 -5.76 1.89
CA ILE A 102 -9.77 -5.68 1.58
C ILE A 102 -9.04 -6.71 2.42
N ASP A 103 -8.27 -7.57 1.76
CA ASP A 103 -7.38 -8.52 2.40
C ASP A 103 -5.96 -8.02 2.17
N PHE A 104 -5.30 -7.58 3.23
CA PHE A 104 -3.99 -6.93 3.21
C PHE A 104 -2.97 -7.77 3.97
N TYR A 105 -1.79 -7.95 3.37
CA TYR A 105 -0.68 -8.66 3.99
C TYR A 105 0.62 -7.95 3.67
N VAL A 106 1.48 -7.79 4.68
CA VAL A 106 2.83 -7.29 4.47
C VAL A 106 3.80 -8.05 5.36
N ASP A 107 4.97 -8.36 4.81
CA ASP A 107 6.07 -9.03 5.50
C ASP A 107 7.36 -8.39 5.03
N PHE A 108 8.15 -7.87 5.98
CA PHE A 108 9.40 -7.22 5.63
C PHE A 108 10.45 -7.33 6.73
N GLU A 109 11.71 -7.08 6.36
CA GLU A 109 12.80 -6.95 7.30
C GLU A 109 13.84 -5.99 6.73
N PHE A 110 14.31 -5.05 7.55
CA PHE A 110 15.38 -4.14 7.16
C PHE A 110 16.74 -4.81 7.33
N LYS A 111 17.72 -4.38 6.50
CA LYS A 111 19.12 -4.83 6.62
C LYS A 111 19.76 -4.30 7.90
N ASN A 112 19.43 -3.07 8.27
CA ASN A 112 19.95 -2.41 9.46
C ASN A 112 19.17 -2.87 10.70
N ARG A 113 19.86 -3.48 11.67
CA ARG A 113 19.21 -4.01 12.88
C ARG A 113 18.57 -2.93 13.74
N LEU A 114 19.21 -1.77 13.85
CA LEU A 114 18.67 -0.66 14.63
C LEU A 114 17.38 -0.15 14.01
N LEU A 115 17.37 0.04 12.69
CA LEU A 115 16.17 0.46 11.96
C LEU A 115 15.07 -0.59 12.13
N GLN A 116 15.40 -1.87 12.03
CA GLN A 116 14.42 -2.95 12.22
C GLN A 116 13.79 -2.89 13.61
N THR A 117 14.60 -2.72 14.65
CA THR A 117 14.12 -2.66 16.03
C THR A 117 13.18 -1.46 16.24
N VAL A 118 13.55 -0.29 15.72
CA VAL A 118 12.73 0.91 15.84
C VAL A 118 11.40 0.74 15.08
N MET A 119 11.47 0.21 13.86
CA MET A 119 10.26 0.02 13.05
C MET A 119 9.33 -1.03 13.62
N GLU A 120 9.84 -2.06 14.29
CA GLU A 120 9.00 -3.03 14.97
C GLU A 120 8.11 -2.38 16.02
N SER A 121 8.65 -1.41 16.76
CA SER A 121 7.87 -0.70 17.78
C SER A 121 6.86 0.31 17.20
N LEU A 122 7.09 0.80 15.98
CA LEU A 122 6.25 1.81 15.34
C LEU A 122 5.34 1.23 14.26
N PHE A 123 5.51 -0.03 13.92
CA PHE A 123 4.89 -0.64 12.74
C PHE A 123 3.37 -0.60 12.78
N THR A 124 2.78 -0.98 13.91
CA THR A 124 1.31 -1.02 14.05
C THR A 124 0.70 0.35 13.77
N GLU A 125 1.32 1.40 14.31
CA GLU A 125 0.85 2.76 14.10
C GLU A 125 1.02 3.20 12.65
N ALA A 126 2.16 2.86 12.03
CA ALA A 126 2.41 3.19 10.63
C ALA A 126 1.39 2.53 9.69
N VAL A 127 1.09 1.25 9.93
CA VAL A 127 0.09 0.53 9.13
C VAL A 127 -1.30 1.12 9.35
N ARG A 128 -1.66 1.43 10.58
CA ARG A 128 -2.96 2.03 10.89
C ARG A 128 -3.15 3.36 10.16
N ARG A 129 -2.12 4.20 10.14
CA ARG A 129 -2.16 5.48 9.42
C ARG A 129 -2.24 5.28 7.92
N MET A 130 -1.55 4.28 7.40
CA MET A 130 -1.60 3.95 5.97
C MET A 130 -3.01 3.52 5.55
N VAL A 131 -3.61 2.58 6.27
CA VAL A 131 -4.95 2.09 5.97
C VAL A 131 -5.95 3.25 6.04
N LYS A 132 -5.86 4.09 7.07
CA LYS A 132 -6.74 5.24 7.21
C LYS A 132 -6.56 6.24 6.08
N ALA A 133 -5.33 6.47 5.63
CA ALA A 133 -5.05 7.37 4.51
C ALA A 133 -5.67 6.87 3.20
N PHE A 134 -5.57 5.58 2.93
CA PHE A 134 -6.23 5.00 1.75
C PHE A 134 -7.75 5.12 1.84
N GLU A 135 -8.33 4.86 3.01
CA GLU A 135 -9.77 4.99 3.21
C GLU A 135 -10.25 6.44 3.00
N ASN A 136 -9.53 7.41 3.59
CA ASN A 136 -9.85 8.83 3.42
C ASN A 136 -9.71 9.27 1.96
N ARG A 137 -8.70 8.77 1.27
CA ARG A 137 -8.51 9.09 -0.15
C ARG A 137 -9.63 8.53 -1.00
N ALA A 138 -10.06 7.30 -0.71
CA ALA A 138 -11.20 6.69 -1.39
C ALA A 138 -12.47 7.50 -1.17
N ASP A 139 -12.72 7.96 0.06
CA ASP A 139 -13.87 8.80 0.37
C ASP A 139 -13.84 10.13 -0.40
N ALA A 140 -12.65 10.68 -0.63
CA ALA A 140 -12.48 11.93 -1.36
C ALA A 140 -12.65 11.77 -2.87
N LEU A 141 -12.24 10.61 -3.43
CA LEU A 141 -12.25 10.37 -4.87
C LEU A 141 -13.53 9.69 -5.36
N TYR A 142 -14.16 8.85 -4.54
CA TYR A 142 -15.27 8.02 -4.96
C TYR A 142 -16.48 8.26 -4.08
N GLN A 143 -17.65 8.07 -4.65
CA GLN A 143 -18.88 8.18 -3.89
C GLN A 143 -19.06 6.93 -3.04
N ASN A 144 -19.36 7.15 -1.75
CA ASN A 144 -19.66 6.07 -0.82
C ASN A 144 -20.95 5.37 -1.26
N LEU A 145 -20.97 4.03 -1.28
CA LEU A 145 -22.09 3.23 -1.74
C LEU A 145 -23.38 3.42 -0.93
N ASN A 146 -23.25 3.87 0.34
CA ASN A 146 -24.40 4.13 1.19
C ASN A 146 -24.99 5.54 1.04
N GLN A 147 -24.34 6.39 0.24
CA GLN A 147 -24.88 7.72 -0.04
C GLN A 147 -25.94 7.63 -1.13
N THR A 148 -27.09 8.19 -0.84
CA THR A 148 -28.18 8.30 -1.82
C THR A 148 -28.21 9.72 -2.36
N ASN A 149 -28.32 9.82 -3.64
CA ASN A 149 -28.45 11.12 -4.32
C ASN A 149 -29.92 11.43 -4.57
#